data_df4e44fa7673e41e470465a4fd250c13
#
_entry.id   df4e44fa7673e41e470465a4fd250c13
#
_cell.length_a   1.000
_cell.length_b   1.000
_cell.length_c   1.000
_cell.angle_alpha   90.00
_cell.angle_beta   90.00
_cell.angle_gamma   90.00
#
_symmetry.space_group_name_H-M   'P 1'
#
loop_
_entity.id
_entity.type
_entity.pdbx_description
1 polymer ?
#
loop_
_entity_poly.entity_id
_entity_poly.type
_entity_poly.pdbx_seq_one_letter_code
_entity_poly.pdbx_strand_id
1 'polypeptide(L)'
;MALRLPIVVSGRADDGAAWSEPTETDDISTSGALFHLNQKVAVGEKLYIRAHRPDGSPTEATAMVVRLSPAIYGTARVGVQIAEPAENWTRLFVSWVADEQSTAPEEPSPAK
;
A
#
# COMPACT_ATOMS: atom_id res chain seq x y z
N MET A 1 1.23 -8.90 -6.91
CA MET A 1 2.56 -8.52 -7.38
C MET A 1 3.39 -8.00 -6.23
N ALA A 2 4.56 -8.54 -6.04
CA ALA A 2 5.45 -8.09 -4.97
C ALA A 2 6.11 -6.78 -5.38
N LEU A 3 5.65 -5.70 -4.79
CA LEU A 3 6.16 -4.37 -5.08
C LEU A 3 6.23 -3.59 -3.76
N ARG A 4 7.41 -3.10 -3.44
CA ARG A 4 7.62 -2.33 -2.22
C ARG A 4 7.40 -0.86 -2.50
N LEU A 5 6.21 -0.41 -2.19
CA LEU A 5 5.79 0.96 -2.42
C LEU A 5 5.66 1.66 -1.09
N PRO A 6 6.38 2.78 -0.88
CA PRO A 6 6.23 3.54 0.36
C PRO A 6 4.83 4.13 0.44
N ILE A 7 4.19 3.95 1.58
CA ILE A 7 2.86 4.48 1.82
C ILE A 7 2.79 5.04 3.23
N VAL A 8 1.79 5.88 3.47
CA VAL A 8 1.44 6.31 4.81
C VAL A 8 0.02 5.84 5.07
N VAL A 9 -0.14 5.04 6.11
CA VAL A 9 -1.44 4.51 6.49
C VAL A 9 -1.93 5.30 7.68
N SER A 10 -3.19 5.70 7.67
CA SER A 10 -3.77 6.43 8.78
C SER A 10 -5.14 5.89 9.14
N GLY A 11 -5.56 6.17 10.36
CA GLY A 11 -6.83 5.71 10.88
C GLY A 11 -7.08 6.30 12.23
N ARG A 12 -7.99 5.69 12.98
CA ARG A 12 -8.31 6.12 14.32
C ARG A 12 -8.20 4.96 15.29
N ALA A 13 -7.63 5.25 16.45
CA ALA A 13 -7.55 4.27 17.53
C ALA A 13 -8.91 4.11 18.20
N ASP A 14 -9.03 3.13 19.09
CA ASP A 14 -10.26 2.86 19.80
C ASP A 14 -10.76 4.06 20.60
N ASP A 15 -9.84 4.88 21.09
CA ASP A 15 -10.20 6.08 21.85
C ASP A 15 -10.53 7.27 20.94
N GLY A 16 -10.56 7.07 19.62
CA GLY A 16 -10.86 8.11 18.66
C GLY A 16 -9.67 8.93 18.22
N ALA A 17 -8.49 8.70 18.78
CA ALA A 17 -7.30 9.45 18.40
C ALA A 17 -6.83 9.08 17.01
N ALA A 18 -6.52 10.09 16.22
CA ALA A 18 -6.00 9.88 14.87
C ALA A 18 -4.55 9.41 14.95
N TRP A 19 -4.17 8.52 14.05
CA TRP A 19 -2.79 8.05 13.96
C TRP A 19 -2.40 7.94 12.49
N SER A 20 -1.11 7.99 12.23
CA SER A 20 -0.58 7.71 10.90
C SER A 20 0.76 7.02 11.07
N GLU A 21 1.06 6.14 10.14
CA GLU A 21 2.27 5.33 10.21
C GLU A 21 2.81 5.12 8.81
N PRO A 22 4.08 5.49 8.55
CA PRO A 22 4.71 5.17 7.27
C PRO A 22 5.11 3.71 7.25
N THR A 23 4.91 3.08 6.10
CA THR A 23 5.31 1.70 5.90
C THR A 23 5.54 1.46 4.41
N GLU A 24 5.76 0.21 4.04
CA GLU A 24 5.90 -0.17 2.64
C GLU A 24 5.00 -1.35 2.36
N THR A 25 4.50 -1.44 1.14
CA THR A 25 3.74 -2.62 0.75
C THR A 25 4.67 -3.80 0.56
N ASP A 26 4.19 -4.99 0.91
CA ASP A 26 4.86 -6.25 0.56
C ASP A 26 4.32 -6.76 -0.76
N ASP A 27 3.05 -6.47 -1.03
CA ASP A 27 2.38 -6.95 -2.21
C ASP A 27 1.29 -5.95 -2.55
N ILE A 28 0.99 -5.82 -3.83
CA ILE A 28 0.01 -4.84 -4.29
C ILE A 28 -0.70 -5.40 -5.52
N SER A 29 -1.98 -5.08 -5.65
CA SER A 29 -2.78 -5.46 -6.79
C SER A 29 -3.68 -4.28 -7.15
N THR A 30 -4.49 -4.45 -8.20
CA THR A 30 -5.43 -3.39 -8.59
C THR A 30 -6.51 -3.16 -7.56
N SER A 31 -6.74 -4.10 -6.64
CA SER A 31 -7.84 -4.00 -5.68
C SER A 31 -7.39 -4.01 -4.23
N GLY A 32 -6.11 -4.14 -3.95
CA GLY A 32 -5.69 -4.21 -2.56
C GLY A 32 -4.20 -4.18 -2.36
N ALA A 33 -3.79 -4.36 -1.11
CA ALA A 33 -2.40 -4.31 -0.73
C ALA A 33 -2.18 -5.11 0.55
N LEU A 34 -0.92 -5.47 0.76
CA LEU A 34 -0.48 -6.19 1.94
C LEU A 34 0.72 -5.44 2.50
N PHE A 35 0.71 -5.14 3.78
CA PHE A 35 1.79 -4.38 4.42
C PHE A 35 1.82 -4.70 5.91
N HIS A 36 2.86 -4.22 6.59
CA HIS A 36 3.00 -4.40 8.03
C HIS A 36 2.70 -3.11 8.76
N LEU A 37 2.06 -3.21 9.92
CA LEU A 37 1.78 -2.06 10.78
C LEU A 37 2.16 -2.39 12.21
N ASN A 38 2.70 -1.38 12.91
CA ASN A 38 2.84 -1.44 14.36
C ASN A 38 1.53 -1.09 15.04
N GLN A 39 0.75 -0.23 14.43
CA GLN A 39 -0.53 0.19 14.98
C GLN A 39 -1.51 -0.97 14.99
N LYS A 40 -2.23 -1.14 16.08
CA LYS A 40 -3.21 -2.20 16.20
C LYS A 40 -4.45 -1.87 15.41
N VAL A 41 -4.85 -2.78 14.53
CA VAL A 41 -6.06 -2.63 13.72
C VAL A 41 -6.84 -3.94 13.76
N ALA A 42 -8.08 -3.92 13.29
CA ALA A 42 -8.95 -5.09 13.28
C ALA A 42 -9.56 -5.28 11.91
N VAL A 43 -9.92 -6.53 11.59
CA VAL A 43 -10.64 -6.83 10.36
C VAL A 43 -11.95 -6.03 10.34
N GLY A 44 -12.24 -5.41 9.20
CA GLY A 44 -13.41 -4.56 9.04
C GLY A 44 -13.14 -3.09 9.29
N GLU A 45 -11.97 -2.77 9.81
CA GLU A 45 -11.62 -1.39 10.12
C GLU A 45 -11.27 -0.64 8.85
N LYS A 46 -11.67 0.63 8.79
CA LYS A 46 -11.41 1.48 7.64
C LYS A 46 -10.09 2.21 7.85
N LEU A 47 -9.26 2.19 6.83
CA LEU A 47 -7.97 2.86 6.85
C LEU A 47 -7.88 3.80 5.66
N TYR A 48 -6.98 4.77 5.76
CA TYR A 48 -6.68 5.71 4.68
C TYR A 48 -5.25 5.48 4.26
N ILE A 49 -5.02 5.38 2.96
CA ILE A 49 -3.69 5.13 2.42
C ILE A 49 -3.30 6.27 1.51
N ARG A 50 -2.15 6.85 1.77
CA ARG A 50 -1.57 7.87 0.91
C ARG A 50 -0.29 7.32 0.31
N ALA A 51 -0.13 7.49 -0.99
CA ALA A 51 1.07 7.10 -1.71
C ALA A 51 1.37 8.15 -2.76
N HIS A 52 2.53 8.04 -3.39
CA HIS A 52 2.91 8.94 -4.47
C HIS A 52 3.16 8.13 -5.72
N ARG A 53 2.77 8.68 -6.87
CA ARG A 53 3.11 8.09 -8.14
C ARG A 53 4.60 8.31 -8.39
N PRO A 54 5.18 7.61 -9.38
CA PRO A 54 6.59 7.80 -9.70
C PRO A 54 6.95 9.25 -10.02
N ASP A 55 5.98 10.03 -10.52
CA ASP A 55 6.22 11.45 -10.82
C ASP A 55 6.10 12.34 -9.58
N GLY A 56 5.84 11.76 -8.41
CA GLY A 56 5.74 12.51 -7.16
C GLY A 56 4.33 12.99 -6.82
N SER A 57 3.36 12.81 -7.70
CA SER A 57 2.01 13.29 -7.41
C SER A 57 1.34 12.37 -6.37
N PRO A 58 0.60 12.96 -5.42
CA PRO A 58 -0.02 12.16 -4.35
C PRO A 58 -1.28 11.44 -4.83
N THR A 59 -1.53 10.30 -4.21
CA THR A 59 -2.73 9.51 -4.42
C THR A 59 -3.23 9.06 -3.06
N GLU A 60 -4.54 9.16 -2.85
CA GLU A 60 -5.15 8.72 -1.60
C GLU A 60 -6.29 7.78 -1.92
N ALA A 61 -6.48 6.80 -1.04
CA ALA A 61 -7.58 5.87 -1.16
C ALA A 61 -8.01 5.43 0.23
N THR A 62 -9.26 5.02 0.36
CA THR A 62 -9.73 4.38 1.58
C THR A 62 -9.73 2.88 1.36
N ALA A 63 -9.49 2.16 2.41
CA ALA A 63 -9.38 0.71 2.35
C ALA A 63 -10.00 0.09 3.58
N MET A 64 -10.35 -1.19 3.46
CA MET A 64 -10.89 -1.94 4.57
C MET A 64 -9.96 -3.10 4.87
N VAL A 65 -9.68 -3.32 6.15
CA VAL A 65 -8.87 -4.46 6.58
C VAL A 65 -9.70 -5.72 6.37
N VAL A 66 -9.20 -6.63 5.54
CA VAL A 66 -9.90 -7.88 5.25
C VAL A 66 -9.12 -9.08 5.76
N ARG A 67 -7.84 -8.90 6.11
CA ARG A 67 -7.03 -9.98 6.62
C ARG A 67 -6.02 -9.42 7.61
N LEU A 68 -5.81 -10.15 8.68
CA LEU A 68 -4.88 -9.72 9.71
C LEU A 68 -4.12 -10.95 10.20
N SER A 69 -2.81 -10.92 10.09
CA SER A 69 -1.96 -11.98 10.59
C SER A 69 -1.08 -11.42 11.68
N PRO A 70 -1.16 -11.95 12.90
CA PRO A 70 -0.33 -11.45 13.98
C PRO A 70 1.13 -11.63 13.65
N ALA A 71 1.92 -10.65 14.00
CA ALA A 71 3.33 -10.74 13.77
C ALA A 71 4.02 -11.41 14.95
N ILE A 72 5.14 -11.98 14.65
CA ILE A 72 5.96 -12.63 15.68
C ILE A 72 6.70 -11.58 16.48
N TYR A 73 7.00 -10.41 15.88
CA TYR A 73 7.88 -9.42 16.49
C TYR A 73 7.26 -8.03 16.50
N GLY A 74 6.03 -7.92 16.95
CA GLY A 74 5.47 -6.60 17.22
C GLY A 74 4.74 -5.90 16.09
N THR A 75 4.91 -6.33 14.84
CA THR A 75 4.14 -5.77 13.73
C THR A 75 3.16 -6.81 13.23
N ALA A 76 1.99 -6.37 12.83
CA ALA A 76 1.01 -7.25 12.23
C ALA A 76 1.05 -7.10 10.73
N ARG A 77 0.81 -8.19 10.02
CA ARG A 77 0.70 -8.16 8.57
C ARG A 77 -0.76 -7.93 8.23
N VAL A 78 -1.01 -6.87 7.48
CA VAL A 78 -2.37 -6.38 7.23
C VAL A 78 -2.66 -6.47 5.75
N GLY A 79 -3.75 -7.14 5.41
CA GLY A 79 -4.26 -7.17 4.06
C GLY A 79 -5.49 -6.29 3.96
N VAL A 80 -5.52 -5.41 2.96
CA VAL A 80 -6.63 -4.50 2.78
C VAL A 80 -7.20 -4.62 1.39
N GLN A 81 -8.49 -4.33 1.29
CA GLN A 81 -9.18 -4.19 0.02
C GLN A 81 -9.51 -2.72 -0.15
N ILE A 82 -9.18 -2.18 -1.31
CA ILE A 82 -9.42 -0.77 -1.58
C ILE A 82 -10.91 -0.55 -1.76
N ALA A 83 -11.44 0.42 -1.03
CA ALA A 83 -12.85 0.76 -1.10
C ALA A 83 -13.11 1.86 -2.11
N GLU A 84 -12.46 2.98 -1.92
CA GLU A 84 -12.63 4.11 -2.85
C GLU A 84 -11.57 5.17 -2.60
N PRO A 85 -11.23 5.97 -3.60
CA PRO A 85 -11.66 5.72 -4.97
C PRO A 85 -10.83 4.61 -5.60
N ALA A 86 -11.50 3.58 -6.05
CA ALA A 86 -10.83 2.41 -6.58
C ALA A 86 -9.99 2.75 -7.82
N GLU A 87 -10.49 3.64 -8.64
CA GLU A 87 -9.78 4.01 -9.86
C GLU A 87 -8.47 4.73 -9.56
N ASN A 88 -8.41 5.51 -8.48
CA ASN A 88 -7.17 6.16 -8.09
C ASN A 88 -6.11 5.13 -7.72
N TRP A 89 -6.53 4.11 -7.00
CA TRP A 89 -5.63 3.04 -6.62
C TRP A 89 -5.16 2.26 -7.83
N THR A 90 -6.07 1.94 -8.73
CA THR A 90 -5.73 1.22 -9.95
C THR A 90 -4.71 2.01 -10.77
N ARG A 91 -4.90 3.31 -10.91
CA ARG A 91 -3.94 4.15 -11.63
C ARG A 91 -2.59 4.17 -10.96
N LEU A 92 -2.58 4.23 -9.62
CA LEU A 92 -1.34 4.18 -8.86
C LEU A 92 -0.61 2.88 -9.14
N PHE A 93 -1.31 1.75 -9.06
CA PHE A 93 -0.74 0.44 -9.30
C PHE A 93 -0.16 0.36 -10.71
N VAL A 94 -0.94 0.78 -11.70
CA VAL A 94 -0.49 0.72 -13.10
C VAL A 94 0.74 1.60 -13.31
N SER A 95 0.76 2.80 -12.73
CA SER A 95 1.89 3.70 -12.91
C SER A 95 3.16 3.16 -12.27
N TRP A 96 3.06 2.51 -11.11
CA TRP A 96 4.24 1.93 -10.47
C TRP A 96 4.71 0.66 -11.20
N VAL A 97 3.79 -0.14 -11.72
CA VAL A 97 4.16 -1.31 -12.51
C VAL A 97 4.88 -0.87 -13.79
N ALA A 98 4.37 0.16 -14.44
CA ALA A 98 5.01 0.68 -15.64
C ALA A 98 6.41 1.23 -15.34
N ASP A 99 6.54 1.95 -14.22
CA ASP A 99 7.84 2.49 -13.81
C ASP A 99 8.82 1.36 -13.52
N GLU A 100 8.36 0.34 -12.82
CA GLU A 100 9.19 -0.81 -12.51
C GLU A 100 9.68 -1.49 -13.77
N GLN A 101 8.80 -1.65 -14.75
CA GLN A 101 9.17 -2.27 -16.02
C GLN A 101 10.11 -1.40 -16.83
N SER A 102 9.96 -0.09 -16.78
CA SER A 102 10.82 0.79 -17.54
C SER A 102 12.21 0.91 -16.91
N THR A 103 12.33 0.65 -15.62
CA THR A 103 13.65 0.62 -14.98
C THR A 103 14.22 -0.79 -14.94
N ALA A 104 13.49 -1.74 -15.42
CA ALA A 104 14.01 -3.09 -15.53
C ALA A 104 15.27 -3.03 -16.35
N PRO A 105 16.23 -3.76 -15.95
CA PRO A 105 17.55 -3.66 -16.53
C PRO A 105 17.42 -3.78 -17.98
N GLU A 106 17.51 -2.81 -18.44
CA GLU A 106 17.45 -2.82 -19.68
C GLU A 106 18.48 -3.44 -20.17
N GLU A 107 18.56 -3.99 -19.93
CA GLU A 107 19.24 -4.41 -20.28
C GLU A 107 19.67 -4.19 -21.03
N PRO A 108 20.18 -4.14 -21.22
CA PRO A 108 20.71 -3.77 -21.90
C PRO A 108 20.88 -4.17 -22.87
N SER A 109 20.84 -4.01 -23.33
CA SER A 109 20.99 -4.14 -24.12
C SER A 109 21.72 -4.38 -24.70
N PRO A 110 21.97 -4.58 -25.16
CA PRO A 110 22.51 -4.70 -25.66
C PRO A 110 23.24 -4.74 -26.25
N ALA A 111 23.26 -4.80 -26.49
CA ALA A 111 23.82 -4.74 -26.98
C ALA A 111 24.18 -4.59 -27.56
N LYS A 112 24.04 -4.41 -27.57
CA LYS A 112 24.26 -4.13 -28.06
C LYS A 112 24.73 -4.22 -28.44
#